data_d4625781a46854cc5b9c0cb73bf738cf
#
_entry.id   d4625781a46854cc5b9c0cb73bf738cf
#
_cell.length_a   1.000
_cell.length_b   1.000
_cell.length_c   1.000
_cell.angle_alpha   90.00
_cell.angle_beta   90.00
_cell.angle_gamma   90.00
#
_symmetry.space_group_name_H-M   'P 1'
#
loop_
_entity.id
_entity.type
_entity.pdbx_description
1 polymer ?
#
loop_
_entity_poly.entity_id
_entity_poly.type
_entity_poly.pdbx_seq_one_letter_code
_entity_poly.pdbx_strand_id
1 'polypeptide(L)'
;MVRFVSLLSRACVSIPGLIFFDILILMLNFRFLKSLDFLPLHFDETHSHDFVAIASPLAVRLITVGVIILERHDVLEICGKVPKGSHRDEVSEKSHPFGTFFLVFGLLMECFVEQIELPTKLFDPSLVTSVVVWVSYLVALISFLAALKLLQILVFEWWRERSHGKTAVSHQQS
;
A
#
# COMPACT_ATOMS: atom_id res chain seq x y z
N MET A 1 -24.68 -8.61 11.49
CA MET A 1 -23.21 -8.56 11.50
C MET A 1 -22.59 -9.07 10.20
N VAL A 2 -22.89 -10.28 9.72
CA VAL A 2 -22.33 -10.88 8.49
C VAL A 2 -22.55 -10.00 7.23
N ARG A 3 -23.74 -9.42 7.05
CA ARG A 3 -24.04 -8.53 5.88
C ARG A 3 -23.20 -7.26 5.87
N PHE A 4 -22.91 -6.68 7.04
CA PHE A 4 -22.10 -5.47 7.14
C PHE A 4 -20.63 -5.75 6.79
N VAL A 5 -20.07 -6.85 7.30
CA VAL A 5 -18.70 -7.29 6.97
C VAL A 5 -18.55 -7.56 5.48
N SER A 6 -19.53 -8.24 4.85
CA SER A 6 -19.49 -8.50 3.40
C SER A 6 -19.61 -7.21 2.56
N LEU A 7 -20.32 -6.20 3.04
CA LEU A 7 -20.48 -4.94 2.33
C LEU A 7 -19.20 -4.09 2.46
N LEU A 8 -18.56 -4.11 3.63
CA LEU A 8 -17.29 -3.43 3.87
C LEU A 8 -16.15 -4.07 3.05
N SER A 9 -16.04 -5.41 3.07
CA SER A 9 -15.03 -6.12 2.28
C SER A 9 -15.22 -5.87 0.77
N ARG A 10 -16.47 -5.84 0.27
CA ARG A 10 -16.78 -5.48 -1.11
C ARG A 10 -16.34 -4.07 -1.47
N ALA A 11 -16.53 -3.11 -0.56
CA ALA A 11 -16.12 -1.72 -0.80
C ALA A 11 -14.59 -1.60 -0.87
N CYS A 12 -13.87 -2.24 0.08
CA CYS A 12 -12.41 -2.20 0.14
C CYS A 12 -11.74 -2.86 -1.09
N VAL A 13 -12.31 -3.95 -1.60
CA VAL A 13 -11.75 -4.73 -2.72
C VAL A 13 -12.20 -4.20 -4.09
N SER A 14 -13.17 -3.27 -4.13
CA SER A 14 -13.58 -2.59 -5.36
C SER A 14 -12.48 -1.69 -5.93
N ILE A 15 -12.49 -1.44 -7.25
CA ILE A 15 -11.50 -0.53 -7.88
C ILE A 15 -11.49 0.85 -7.20
N PRO A 16 -12.62 1.51 -6.90
CA PRO A 16 -12.61 2.76 -6.14
C PRO A 16 -12.02 2.62 -4.73
N GLY A 17 -12.23 1.48 -4.06
CA GLY A 17 -11.63 1.20 -2.76
C GLY A 17 -10.12 1.09 -2.84
N LEU A 18 -9.59 0.38 -3.82
CA LEU A 18 -8.15 0.28 -4.07
C LEU A 18 -7.54 1.65 -4.39
N ILE A 19 -8.19 2.46 -5.23
CA ILE A 19 -7.76 3.83 -5.53
C ILE A 19 -7.69 4.67 -4.24
N PHE A 20 -8.70 4.56 -3.37
CA PHE A 20 -8.71 5.27 -2.09
C PHE A 20 -7.52 4.87 -1.19
N PHE A 21 -7.25 3.58 -1.05
CA PHE A 21 -6.12 3.08 -0.26
C PHE A 21 -4.78 3.48 -0.86
N ASP A 22 -4.66 3.46 -2.18
CA ASP A 22 -3.44 3.85 -2.87
C ASP A 22 -3.15 5.35 -2.73
N ILE A 23 -4.16 6.21 -2.82
CA ILE A 23 -4.04 7.64 -2.50
C ILE A 23 -3.60 7.84 -1.06
N LEU A 24 -4.13 7.08 -0.11
CA LEU A 24 -3.73 7.15 1.28
C LEU A 24 -2.25 6.79 1.48
N ILE A 25 -1.77 5.74 0.80
CA ILE A 25 -0.34 5.37 0.78
C ILE A 25 0.49 6.52 0.20
N LEU A 26 0.08 7.10 -0.92
CA LEU A 26 0.79 8.22 -1.56
C LEU A 26 0.91 9.42 -0.63
N MET A 27 -0.16 9.81 0.05
CA MET A 27 -0.14 10.91 1.02
C MET A 27 0.84 10.67 2.17
N LEU A 28 0.90 9.42 2.65
CA LEU A 28 1.79 9.08 3.76
C LEU A 28 3.24 8.97 3.35
N ASN A 29 3.51 8.35 2.19
CA ASN A 29 4.85 8.35 1.62
C ASN A 29 5.34 9.79 1.37
N PHE A 30 4.49 10.67 0.85
CA PHE A 30 4.83 12.06 0.66
C PHE A 30 5.16 12.77 1.98
N ARG A 31 4.35 12.52 3.02
CA ARG A 31 4.61 13.05 4.37
C ARG A 31 5.93 12.54 4.95
N PHE A 32 6.21 11.25 4.78
CA PHE A 32 7.45 10.63 5.22
C PHE A 32 8.66 11.23 4.48
N LEU A 33 8.59 11.34 3.16
CA LEU A 33 9.65 11.92 2.35
C LEU A 33 9.90 13.40 2.68
N LYS A 34 8.83 14.15 2.98
CA LYS A 34 8.96 15.55 3.40
C LYS A 34 9.58 15.72 4.79
N SER A 35 9.50 14.72 5.65
CA SER A 35 10.17 14.75 6.96
C SER A 35 11.70 14.74 6.85
N LEU A 36 12.25 14.37 5.69
CA LEU A 36 13.68 14.45 5.37
C LEU A 36 14.25 15.89 5.49
N ASP A 37 13.45 16.91 5.15
CA ASP A 37 13.89 18.31 5.21
C ASP A 37 14.21 18.77 6.65
N PHE A 38 13.73 18.03 7.65
CA PHE A 38 13.91 18.30 9.06
C PHE A 38 14.94 17.39 9.74
N LEU A 39 15.53 16.41 9.00
CA LEU A 39 16.52 15.52 9.59
C LEU A 39 17.90 16.19 9.59
N PRO A 40 18.44 16.56 10.75
CA PRO A 40 19.84 16.97 10.85
C PRO A 40 20.74 15.78 10.52
N LEU A 41 21.92 16.06 9.94
CA LEU A 41 22.96 15.07 9.63
C LEU A 41 23.44 14.27 10.86
N HIS A 42 23.05 14.66 12.08
CA HIS A 42 23.32 13.97 13.33
C HIS A 42 21.98 13.53 13.93
N PHE A 43 21.81 12.22 14.03
CA PHE A 43 20.67 11.59 14.68
C PHE A 43 20.84 11.66 16.19
N ASP A 44 19.92 12.37 16.86
CA ASP A 44 19.78 12.41 18.32
C ASP A 44 18.59 11.53 18.75
N GLU A 45 18.51 11.13 20.02
CA GLU A 45 17.43 10.28 20.55
C GLU A 45 16.02 10.84 20.30
N THR A 46 15.87 12.17 20.33
CA THR A 46 14.60 12.84 20.01
C THR A 46 14.14 12.59 18.57
N HIS A 47 15.06 12.56 17.63
CA HIS A 47 14.74 12.35 16.21
C HIS A 47 14.40 10.88 15.89
N SER A 48 14.89 9.93 16.67
CA SER A 48 14.55 8.52 16.50
C SER A 48 13.07 8.24 16.81
N HIS A 49 12.52 8.84 17.85
CA HIS A 49 11.09 8.74 18.18
C HIS A 49 10.19 9.35 17.12
N ASP A 50 10.55 10.52 16.58
CA ASP A 50 9.79 11.16 15.51
C ASP A 50 9.81 10.33 14.23
N PHE A 51 10.94 9.72 13.90
CA PHE A 51 11.07 8.81 12.77
C PHE A 51 10.16 7.58 12.93
N VAL A 52 10.23 6.90 14.07
CA VAL A 52 9.40 5.71 14.36
C VAL A 52 7.91 6.06 14.29
N ALA A 53 7.50 7.20 14.85
CA ALA A 53 6.12 7.66 14.85
C ALA A 53 5.54 7.88 13.44
N ILE A 54 6.39 8.13 12.42
CA ILE A 54 5.95 8.30 11.04
C ILE A 54 6.17 7.01 10.23
N ALA A 55 7.23 6.26 10.47
CA ALA A 55 7.63 5.08 9.72
C ALA A 55 6.72 3.87 10.01
N SER A 56 6.39 3.60 11.28
CA SER A 56 5.56 2.45 11.65
C SER A 56 4.13 2.53 11.06
N PRO A 57 3.39 3.66 11.14
CA PRO A 57 2.11 3.77 10.44
C PRO A 57 2.19 3.58 8.92
N LEU A 58 3.29 3.98 8.28
CA LEU A 58 3.50 3.77 6.86
C LEU A 58 3.71 2.27 6.56
N ALA A 59 4.55 1.59 7.34
CA ALA A 59 4.82 0.16 7.21
C ALA A 59 3.54 -0.67 7.33
N VAL A 60 2.77 -0.47 8.40
CA VAL A 60 1.49 -1.18 8.64
C VAL A 60 0.51 -0.98 7.48
N ARG A 61 0.44 0.21 6.89
CA ARG A 61 -0.46 0.48 5.77
C ARG A 61 0.02 -0.15 4.47
N LEU A 62 1.32 -0.17 4.20
CA LEU A 62 1.88 -0.91 3.07
C LEU A 62 1.53 -2.40 3.17
N ILE A 63 1.72 -3.02 4.34
CA ILE A 63 1.34 -4.41 4.60
C ILE A 63 -0.16 -4.60 4.35
N THR A 64 -1.00 -3.77 4.95
CA THR A 64 -2.46 -3.88 4.84
C THR A 64 -2.94 -3.80 3.39
N VAL A 65 -2.46 -2.82 2.63
CA VAL A 65 -2.85 -2.66 1.22
C VAL A 65 -2.25 -3.77 0.36
N GLY A 66 -1.02 -4.21 0.66
CA GLY A 66 -0.42 -5.36 0.03
C GLY A 66 -1.31 -6.61 0.14
N VAL A 67 -1.77 -6.92 1.35
CA VAL A 67 -2.69 -8.04 1.61
C VAL A 67 -4.03 -7.85 0.88
N ILE A 68 -4.64 -6.66 0.94
CA ILE A 68 -5.92 -6.38 0.25
C ILE A 68 -5.79 -6.64 -1.26
N ILE A 69 -4.69 -6.23 -1.87
CA ILE A 69 -4.44 -6.44 -3.31
C ILE A 69 -4.26 -7.93 -3.62
N LEU A 70 -3.50 -8.64 -2.79
CA LEU A 70 -3.20 -10.07 -2.99
C LEU A 70 -4.47 -10.93 -2.85
N GLU A 71 -5.27 -10.68 -1.82
CA GLU A 71 -6.48 -11.42 -1.50
C GLU A 71 -7.72 -10.95 -2.27
N ARG A 72 -7.58 -9.93 -3.12
CA ARG A 72 -8.71 -9.31 -3.83
C ARG A 72 -9.56 -10.32 -4.57
N HIS A 73 -8.93 -11.22 -5.32
CA HIS A 73 -9.64 -12.22 -6.11
C HIS A 73 -10.47 -13.16 -5.23
N ASP A 74 -9.88 -13.68 -4.17
CA ASP A 74 -10.51 -14.64 -3.26
C ASP A 74 -11.69 -13.99 -2.52
N VAL A 75 -11.53 -12.73 -2.11
CA VAL A 75 -12.62 -11.95 -1.51
C VAL A 75 -13.77 -11.72 -2.51
N LEU A 76 -13.48 -11.44 -3.77
CA LEU A 76 -14.50 -11.28 -4.82
C LEU A 76 -15.23 -12.61 -5.10
N GLU A 77 -14.52 -13.73 -5.08
CA GLU A 77 -15.09 -15.08 -5.22
C GLU A 77 -16.03 -15.39 -4.04
N ILE A 78 -15.57 -15.20 -2.81
CA ILE A 78 -16.38 -15.39 -1.59
C ILE A 78 -17.62 -14.48 -1.60
N CYS A 79 -17.50 -13.26 -2.12
CA CYS A 79 -18.61 -12.32 -2.24
C CYS A 79 -19.59 -12.65 -3.41
N GLY A 80 -19.32 -13.69 -4.20
CA GLY A 80 -20.17 -14.13 -5.31
C GLY A 80 -20.17 -13.16 -6.51
N LYS A 81 -19.16 -12.30 -6.63
CA LYS A 81 -19.00 -11.41 -7.80
C LYS A 81 -18.27 -12.08 -8.95
N VAL A 82 -17.50 -13.10 -8.64
CA VAL A 82 -16.72 -13.88 -9.60
C VAL A 82 -17.07 -15.35 -9.40
N PRO A 83 -17.28 -16.14 -10.48
CA PRO A 83 -17.55 -17.56 -10.36
C PRO A 83 -16.39 -18.30 -9.69
N LYS A 84 -16.72 -19.32 -8.89
CA LYS A 84 -15.72 -20.17 -8.24
C LYS A 84 -14.80 -20.82 -9.27
N GLY A 85 -13.49 -20.70 -9.04
CA GLY A 85 -12.46 -21.25 -9.91
C GLY A 85 -12.28 -20.49 -11.24
N SER A 86 -12.83 -19.27 -11.36
CA SER A 86 -12.56 -18.44 -12.53
C SER A 86 -11.13 -17.92 -12.54
N HIS A 87 -10.58 -17.65 -13.73
CA HIS A 87 -9.31 -16.94 -13.84
C HIS A 87 -9.38 -15.58 -13.15
N ARG A 88 -8.24 -15.14 -12.57
CA ARG A 88 -8.11 -13.81 -11.99
C ARG A 88 -8.55 -12.75 -13.00
N ASP A 89 -9.34 -11.80 -12.55
CA ASP A 89 -9.70 -10.65 -13.38
C ASP A 89 -8.45 -9.82 -13.72
N GLU A 90 -8.49 -9.15 -14.86
CA GLU A 90 -7.36 -8.40 -15.42
C GLU A 90 -6.76 -7.39 -14.43
N VAL A 91 -7.60 -6.76 -13.59
CA VAL A 91 -7.15 -5.83 -12.55
C VAL A 91 -6.40 -6.56 -11.45
N SER A 92 -6.87 -7.73 -11.00
CA SER A 92 -6.16 -8.54 -9.99
C SER A 92 -4.82 -9.04 -10.51
N GLU A 93 -4.75 -9.45 -11.75
CA GLU A 93 -3.50 -9.91 -12.36
C GLU A 93 -2.47 -8.78 -12.46
N LYS A 94 -2.87 -7.61 -12.96
CA LYS A 94 -2.00 -6.43 -13.10
C LYS A 94 -1.56 -5.83 -11.77
N SER A 95 -2.40 -5.89 -10.74
CA SER A 95 -2.10 -5.31 -9.42
C SER A 95 -1.34 -6.27 -8.50
N HIS A 96 -1.38 -7.58 -8.73
CA HIS A 96 -0.77 -8.59 -7.88
C HIS A 96 0.73 -8.35 -7.57
N PRO A 97 1.61 -8.01 -8.54
CA PRO A 97 3.02 -7.74 -8.24
C PRO A 97 3.20 -6.53 -7.31
N PHE A 98 2.33 -5.53 -7.38
CA PHE A 98 2.34 -4.39 -6.46
C PHE A 98 1.91 -4.80 -5.05
N GLY A 99 0.92 -5.70 -4.92
CA GLY A 99 0.51 -6.25 -3.63
C GLY A 99 1.66 -6.98 -2.93
N THR A 100 2.36 -7.85 -3.63
CA THR A 100 3.56 -8.54 -3.12
C THR A 100 4.65 -7.54 -2.74
N PHE A 101 4.89 -6.55 -3.59
CA PHE A 101 5.86 -5.50 -3.35
C PHE A 101 5.54 -4.73 -2.06
N PHE A 102 4.33 -4.22 -1.90
CA PHE A 102 3.93 -3.46 -0.71
C PHE A 102 3.99 -4.30 0.56
N LEU A 103 3.61 -5.58 0.49
CA LEU A 103 3.71 -6.50 1.61
C LEU A 103 5.16 -6.68 2.06
N VAL A 104 6.06 -7.00 1.14
CA VAL A 104 7.48 -7.24 1.46
C VAL A 104 8.15 -5.97 1.96
N PHE A 105 7.92 -4.83 1.32
CA PHE A 105 8.54 -3.56 1.73
C PHE A 105 7.96 -3.01 3.03
N GLY A 106 6.67 -3.24 3.28
CA GLY A 106 6.06 -2.91 4.56
C GLY A 106 6.65 -3.73 5.71
N LEU A 107 6.81 -5.04 5.53
CA LEU A 107 7.48 -5.91 6.51
C LEU A 107 8.94 -5.50 6.74
N LEU A 108 9.66 -5.18 5.67
CA LEU A 108 11.05 -4.72 5.76
C LEU A 108 11.14 -3.41 6.57
N MET A 109 10.23 -2.47 6.32
CA MET A 109 10.16 -1.21 7.07
C MET A 109 9.85 -1.44 8.55
N GLU A 110 8.92 -2.35 8.87
CA GLU A 110 8.59 -2.68 10.26
C GLU A 110 9.80 -3.29 10.98
N CYS A 111 10.53 -4.21 10.33
CA CYS A 111 11.78 -4.74 10.88
C CYS A 111 12.81 -3.64 11.17
N PHE A 112 12.89 -2.61 10.33
CA PHE A 112 13.81 -1.49 10.57
C PHE A 112 13.36 -0.61 11.74
N VAL A 113 12.07 -0.37 11.88
CA VAL A 113 11.49 0.37 13.02
C VAL A 113 11.80 -0.34 14.32
N GLU A 114 11.58 -1.66 14.39
CA GLU A 114 11.89 -2.48 15.55
C GLU A 114 13.38 -2.44 15.92
N GLN A 115 14.28 -2.41 14.93
CA GLN A 115 15.72 -2.29 15.19
C GLN A 115 16.11 -0.97 15.88
N ILE A 116 15.39 0.11 15.61
CA ILE A 116 15.64 1.41 16.26
C ILE A 116 15.14 1.42 17.72
N GLU A 117 14.06 0.71 18.01
CA GLU A 117 13.49 0.62 19.36
C GLU A 117 14.27 -0.34 20.28
N LEU A 118 15.05 -1.27 19.73
CA LEU A 118 15.83 -2.19 20.55
C LEU A 118 16.99 -1.45 21.24
N PRO A 119 17.19 -1.65 22.57
CA PRO A 119 18.28 -1.02 23.29
C PRO A 119 19.63 -1.46 22.75
N THR A 120 20.36 -0.52 22.17
CA THR A 120 21.60 -0.71 21.38
C THR A 120 22.84 -0.97 22.23
N LYS A 121 22.81 -1.98 23.10
CA LYS A 121 23.98 -2.35 23.90
C LYS A 121 25.06 -3.12 23.13
N LEU A 122 24.80 -3.53 21.88
CA LEU A 122 25.67 -4.44 21.12
C LEU A 122 26.37 -3.79 19.92
N PHE A 123 25.91 -2.62 19.44
CA PHE A 123 26.47 -1.95 18.27
C PHE A 123 26.59 -0.44 18.52
N ASP A 124 27.48 0.23 17.80
CA ASP A 124 27.58 1.69 17.83
C ASP A 124 26.26 2.30 17.30
N PRO A 125 25.45 2.94 18.17
CA PRO A 125 24.07 3.32 17.83
C PRO A 125 23.99 4.29 16.66
N SER A 126 24.99 5.14 16.47
CA SER A 126 24.95 6.21 15.48
C SER A 126 25.01 5.70 14.02
N LEU A 127 25.86 4.72 13.75
CA LEU A 127 26.03 4.16 12.40
C LEU A 127 24.82 3.31 11.97
N VAL A 128 24.36 2.42 12.88
CA VAL A 128 23.21 1.54 12.59
C VAL A 128 21.96 2.37 12.33
N THR A 129 21.67 3.35 13.19
CA THR A 129 20.51 4.23 13.03
C THR A 129 20.55 5.02 11.72
N SER A 130 21.71 5.58 11.36
CA SER A 130 21.86 6.31 10.10
C SER A 130 21.60 5.42 8.88
N VAL A 131 22.16 4.20 8.85
CA VAL A 131 21.93 3.27 7.74
C VAL A 131 20.46 2.86 7.64
N VAL A 132 19.83 2.51 8.77
CA VAL A 132 18.41 2.12 8.82
C VAL A 132 17.52 3.25 8.30
N VAL A 133 17.77 4.48 8.69
CA VAL A 133 17.04 5.65 8.25
C VAL A 133 17.17 5.85 6.74
N TRP A 134 18.38 5.85 6.20
CA TRP A 134 18.61 6.00 4.77
C TRP A 134 17.96 4.89 3.94
N VAL A 135 18.06 3.64 4.39
CA VAL A 135 17.40 2.51 3.72
C VAL A 135 15.87 2.66 3.78
N SER A 136 15.31 3.09 4.91
CA SER A 136 13.87 3.35 5.03
C SER A 136 13.37 4.44 4.09
N TYR A 137 14.15 5.50 3.88
CA TYR A 137 13.83 6.53 2.89
C TYR A 137 13.88 6.01 1.46
N LEU A 138 14.88 5.19 1.14
CA LEU A 138 14.97 4.54 -0.17
C LEU A 138 13.75 3.63 -0.42
N VAL A 139 13.37 2.85 0.57
CA VAL A 139 12.16 2.00 0.55
C VAL A 139 10.90 2.85 0.35
N ALA A 140 10.76 3.94 1.08
CA ALA A 140 9.63 4.85 0.94
C ALA A 140 9.56 5.50 -0.46
N LEU A 141 10.70 5.92 -1.01
CA LEU A 141 10.77 6.48 -2.36
C LEU A 141 10.34 5.47 -3.42
N ILE A 142 10.86 4.24 -3.34
CA ILE A 142 10.49 3.18 -4.27
C ILE A 142 9.00 2.83 -4.11
N SER A 143 8.49 2.76 -2.87
CA SER A 143 7.05 2.53 -2.58
C SER A 143 6.17 3.64 -3.13
N PHE A 144 6.62 4.90 -3.07
CA PHE A 144 5.93 6.04 -3.65
C PHE A 144 5.80 5.91 -5.18
N LEU A 145 6.90 5.55 -5.85
CA LEU A 145 6.89 5.34 -7.31
C LEU A 145 6.02 4.14 -7.71
N ALA A 146 6.05 3.06 -6.94
CA ALA A 146 5.20 1.90 -7.17
C ALA A 146 3.71 2.25 -6.99
N ALA A 147 3.36 3.00 -5.96
CA ALA A 147 2.00 3.48 -5.72
C ALA A 147 1.52 4.39 -6.85
N LEU A 148 2.33 5.34 -7.33
CA LEU A 148 1.98 6.17 -8.49
C LEU A 148 1.68 5.32 -9.73
N LYS A 149 2.47 4.26 -9.96
CA LYS A 149 2.25 3.37 -11.09
C LYS A 149 0.99 2.53 -10.93
N LEU A 150 0.73 2.03 -9.73
CA LEU A 150 -0.51 1.31 -9.42
C LEU A 150 -1.74 2.21 -9.62
N LEU A 151 -1.68 3.45 -9.13
CA LEU A 151 -2.76 4.42 -9.31
C LEU A 151 -3.07 4.66 -10.80
N GLN A 152 -2.05 4.80 -11.63
CA GLN A 152 -2.24 4.95 -13.09
C GLN A 152 -2.99 3.75 -13.68
N ILE A 153 -2.60 2.52 -13.31
CA ILE A 153 -3.27 1.29 -13.77
C ILE A 153 -4.72 1.26 -13.32
N LEU A 154 -4.99 1.50 -12.03
CA LEU A 154 -6.34 1.44 -11.47
C LEU A 154 -7.28 2.50 -12.06
N VAL A 155 -6.79 3.72 -12.25
CA VAL A 155 -7.57 4.81 -12.87
C VAL A 155 -7.87 4.49 -14.33
N PHE A 156 -6.92 3.95 -15.08
CA PHE A 156 -7.12 3.56 -16.48
C PHE A 156 -8.17 2.44 -16.60
N GLU A 157 -8.07 1.39 -15.77
CA GLU A 157 -9.03 0.28 -15.76
C GLU A 157 -10.43 0.76 -15.34
N TRP A 158 -10.52 1.61 -14.32
CA TRP A 158 -11.80 2.19 -13.92
C TRP A 158 -12.45 3.03 -15.03
N TRP A 159 -11.65 3.80 -15.78
CA TRP A 159 -12.15 4.58 -16.90
C TRP A 159 -12.61 3.69 -18.05
N ARG A 160 -11.88 2.63 -18.34
CA ARG A 160 -12.23 1.62 -19.35
C ARG A 160 -13.56 0.93 -19.03
N GLU A 161 -13.76 0.50 -17.80
CA GLU A 161 -15.05 -0.11 -17.37
C GLU A 161 -16.23 0.84 -17.55
N ARG A 162 -16.05 2.12 -17.22
CA ARG A 162 -17.11 3.13 -17.41
C ARG A 162 -17.46 3.40 -18.88
N SER A 163 -16.49 3.35 -19.78
CA SER A 163 -16.73 3.60 -21.21
C SER A 163 -17.46 2.42 -21.87
N HIS A 164 -17.12 1.18 -21.52
CA HIS A 164 -17.80 0.01 -22.06
C HIS A 164 -19.24 -0.16 -21.52
N GLY A 165 -19.52 0.22 -20.27
CA GLY A 165 -20.86 0.18 -19.70
C GLY A 165 -21.87 1.08 -20.42
N LYS A 166 -21.43 2.16 -21.04
CA LYS A 166 -22.31 3.09 -21.79
C LYS A 166 -22.70 2.56 -23.16
N THR A 167 -21.85 1.80 -23.83
CA THR A 167 -22.14 1.24 -25.15
C THR A 167 -23.11 0.06 -25.11
N ALA A 168 -23.12 -0.73 -24.03
CA ALA A 168 -24.06 -1.85 -23.90
C ALA A 168 -25.53 -1.41 -23.71
N VAL A 169 -25.77 -0.28 -23.05
CA VAL A 169 -27.13 0.24 -22.80
C VAL A 169 -27.76 0.83 -24.07
N SER A 170 -26.99 1.38 -25.00
CA SER A 170 -27.50 1.97 -26.23
C SER A 170 -27.99 0.92 -27.26
N HIS A 171 -27.49 -0.32 -27.20
CA HIS A 171 -27.90 -1.40 -28.10
C HIS A 171 -29.15 -2.15 -27.64
N GLN A 172 -29.63 -1.96 -26.40
CA GLN A 172 -30.90 -2.55 -25.93
C GLN A 172 -32.12 -1.66 -26.17
N GLN A 173 -31.92 -0.42 -26.61
CA GLN A 173 -33.02 0.54 -26.87
C GLN A 173 -33.34 0.75 -28.35
N SER A 174 -32.67 0.06 -29.25
CA SER A 174 -32.97 0.03 -30.69
C SER A 174 -33.61 -1.31 -31.11
#